data_a88dcb92e31acc9fa296197ad6000cf8
#
_entry.id   a88dcb92e31acc9fa296197ad6000cf8
#
_cell.length_a   1.000
_cell.length_b   1.000
_cell.length_c   1.000
_cell.angle_alpha   90.00
_cell.angle_beta   90.00
_cell.angle_gamma   90.00
#
_symmetry.space_group_name_H-M   'P 1'
#
loop_
_entity.id
_entity.type
_entity.pdbx_description
1 polymer ?
#
loop_
_entity_poly.entity_id
_entity_poly.type
_entity_poly.pdbx_seq_one_letter_code
_entity_poly.pdbx_strand_id
1 'polypeptide(L)'
;MGDRVYLRAAPPQPFGTIARDMARAFLLYTGVDPLNLGSHEGQGYLLALAPFDPALTLDIPGPPLPFGCIDRRLARCFTSQGRAVTIYPAATGNAARSSANDDTPAATWVPGKLSGAFNYEINLSLGADGGGSATVGILELLDPDGELDGLRTLGWDGAPLMLMRGEPDAAYSTFSTVARLTTAGLRYNVRKKEVLLRDLAWRLNQAELHGQRYGGTGATDGDPSLAGQIKPLAIGSVFNVAPVQINATGLIYQVSCSAVLAIDAVRDGGAPLAFSVDHATYALLAAATVAPGAYASCIAQGLFRLGSAPVYLITADVRGDNDVINGLAYPHTRAQIARRIATGRGNIRLKDPDQLDLAALEALEQRQTATLGYFWDREITKAAALAEVMAGCLGWWTMRLDGRLAVGQIEDPATAAPLFSLSYPGDGATGEIRVDEPAMTDYRPPRRTTLMGWSRNYTVMASNQIAGSVAQSLAAIWRQETRFTGSDDPWVAAGYPTAPVVSVVGGFAEEAAAQLEGDRQMRLLRTRREVFEIAVVMDPFADVVGRVINVTNANRLGLVASRNLFCFGVAVNANAKPILKLWG
;
A
#
# COMPACT_ATOMS: atom_id res chain seq x y z
N MET A 1 46.90 18.01 -13.22
CA MET A 1 46.01 19.19 -13.14
C MET A 1 44.63 18.61 -12.87
N GLY A 2 44.18 18.70 -11.64
CA GLY A 2 42.90 18.09 -11.24
C GLY A 2 41.75 19.00 -11.66
N ASP A 3 40.88 18.48 -12.48
CA ASP A 3 39.63 19.15 -12.81
C ASP A 3 38.74 19.20 -11.56
N ARG A 4 38.53 20.40 -11.05
CA ARG A 4 37.63 20.66 -9.94
C ARG A 4 36.19 20.51 -10.45
N VAL A 5 35.47 19.51 -9.93
CA VAL A 5 34.05 19.41 -10.14
C VAL A 5 33.38 20.57 -9.38
N TYR A 6 32.93 21.56 -10.11
CA TYR A 6 32.17 22.67 -9.54
C TYR A 6 30.71 22.22 -9.32
N LEU A 7 30.29 22.18 -8.08
CA LEU A 7 28.88 22.22 -7.72
C LEU A 7 28.31 23.55 -8.23
N ARG A 8 27.80 23.57 -9.44
CA ARG A 8 27.22 24.78 -10.03
C ARG A 8 25.80 24.94 -9.50
N ALA A 9 25.66 25.91 -8.65
CA ALA A 9 24.39 26.38 -8.23
C ALA A 9 23.60 26.95 -9.42
N ALA A 10 22.44 26.39 -9.72
CA ALA A 10 21.54 26.92 -10.73
C ALA A 10 20.88 28.24 -10.25
N PRO A 11 20.66 29.21 -11.12
CA PRO A 11 19.96 30.43 -10.77
C PRO A 11 18.48 30.13 -10.37
N PRO A 12 17.85 30.96 -9.55
CA PRO A 12 16.45 30.75 -9.15
C PRO A 12 15.53 30.71 -10.37
N GLN A 13 14.74 29.65 -10.46
CA GLN A 13 13.80 29.41 -11.55
C GLN A 13 12.36 29.60 -11.07
N PRO A 14 11.43 30.07 -11.92
CA PRO A 14 10.02 30.18 -11.56
C PRO A 14 9.38 28.83 -11.26
N PHE A 15 8.39 28.79 -10.39
CA PHE A 15 7.74 27.61 -9.80
C PHE A 15 7.34 26.50 -10.80
N GLY A 16 6.97 26.85 -12.04
CA GLY A 16 6.59 25.89 -13.09
C GLY A 16 7.78 25.13 -13.72
N THR A 17 9.00 25.62 -13.59
CA THR A 17 10.21 25.00 -14.12
C THR A 17 10.83 24.04 -13.10
N ILE A 18 10.54 24.23 -11.83
CA ILE A 18 11.07 23.44 -10.71
C ILE A 18 10.61 21.98 -10.79
N ALA A 19 9.37 21.73 -11.19
CA ALA A 19 8.86 20.37 -11.37
C ALA A 19 9.58 19.61 -12.50
N ARG A 20 10.06 20.31 -13.53
CA ARG A 20 10.87 19.73 -14.60
C ARG A 20 12.32 19.50 -14.16
N ASP A 21 12.87 20.40 -13.33
CA ASP A 21 14.22 20.26 -12.80
C ASP A 21 14.32 19.15 -11.74
N MET A 22 13.21 18.80 -11.06
CA MET A 22 13.12 17.64 -10.18
C MET A 22 13.23 16.29 -10.91
N ALA A 23 12.97 16.28 -12.21
CA ALA A 23 13.15 15.11 -13.06
C ALA A 23 14.59 14.97 -13.58
N ARG A 24 15.52 15.87 -13.19
CA ARG A 24 16.94 15.76 -13.55
C ARG A 24 17.57 14.63 -12.76
N ALA A 25 17.80 13.57 -13.44
CA ALA A 25 18.26 12.30 -12.95
C ALA A 25 19.79 12.25 -12.82
N PHE A 26 20.25 11.44 -11.89
CA PHE A 26 21.65 11.09 -11.72
C PHE A 26 22.00 9.91 -12.60
N LEU A 27 22.92 10.11 -13.51
CA LEU A 27 23.41 9.08 -14.41
C LEU A 27 24.49 8.25 -13.72
N LEU A 28 24.24 6.98 -13.65
CA LEU A 28 25.20 6.00 -13.19
C LEU A 28 25.41 4.96 -14.28
N TYR A 29 26.64 4.81 -14.65
CA TYR A 29 27.06 3.89 -15.67
C TYR A 29 27.90 2.77 -15.04
N THR A 30 27.51 1.53 -15.26
CA THR A 30 28.36 0.36 -15.01
C THR A 30 28.71 -0.26 -16.34
N GLY A 31 29.98 -0.25 -16.72
CA GLY A 31 30.45 -0.99 -17.89
C GLY A 31 30.42 -2.52 -17.74
N VAL A 32 30.01 -3.00 -16.56
CA VAL A 32 29.84 -4.42 -16.25
C VAL A 32 28.57 -4.56 -15.43
N ASP A 33 27.67 -5.42 -15.84
CA ASP A 33 26.53 -5.78 -15.01
C ASP A 33 27.04 -6.40 -13.70
N PRO A 34 26.84 -5.73 -12.54
CA PRO A 34 27.34 -6.23 -11.27
C PRO A 34 26.71 -7.56 -10.85
N LEU A 35 25.61 -7.93 -11.50
CA LEU A 35 24.90 -9.16 -11.23
C LEU A 35 25.28 -10.30 -12.21
N ASN A 36 26.09 -9.97 -13.24
CA ASN A 36 26.54 -10.92 -14.27
C ASN A 36 25.39 -11.82 -14.79
N LEU A 37 24.27 -11.18 -15.18
CA LEU A 37 23.03 -11.85 -15.51
C LEU A 37 22.77 -11.89 -17.03
N GLY A 38 23.65 -12.52 -17.78
CA GLY A 38 23.42 -12.88 -19.18
C GLY A 38 23.12 -11.70 -20.11
N SER A 39 21.91 -11.60 -20.66
CA SER A 39 21.51 -10.60 -21.67
C SER A 39 21.57 -9.13 -21.24
N HIS A 40 22.00 -8.84 -20.01
CA HIS A 40 22.16 -7.49 -19.50
C HIS A 40 23.61 -7.03 -19.40
N GLU A 41 24.54 -7.82 -19.93
CA GLU A 41 25.95 -7.40 -20.05
C GLU A 41 26.06 -6.12 -20.88
N GLY A 42 26.73 -5.13 -20.30
CA GLY A 42 26.93 -3.83 -20.96
C GLY A 42 25.86 -2.78 -20.72
N GLN A 43 24.78 -3.06 -19.97
CA GLN A 43 23.80 -2.03 -19.63
C GLN A 43 24.31 -1.10 -18.50
N GLY A 44 24.07 0.18 -18.67
CA GLY A 44 24.40 1.21 -17.69
C GLY A 44 23.26 1.48 -16.70
N TYR A 45 23.62 1.89 -15.50
CA TYR A 45 22.66 2.34 -14.46
C TYR A 45 22.75 3.84 -14.24
N LEU A 46 21.60 4.42 -14.05
CA LEU A 46 21.35 5.83 -13.79
C LEU A 46 20.72 6.03 -12.43
N LEU A 47 21.28 6.89 -11.61
CA LEU A 47 20.74 7.23 -10.29
C LEU A 47 20.32 8.70 -10.25
N ALA A 48 19.12 8.97 -9.75
CA ALA A 48 18.67 10.30 -9.40
C ALA A 48 18.51 10.41 -7.88
N LEU A 49 19.22 11.35 -7.29
CA LEU A 49 19.21 11.66 -5.87
C LEU A 49 18.83 13.13 -5.67
N ALA A 50 17.95 13.42 -4.74
CA ALA A 50 17.57 14.79 -4.39
C ALA A 50 17.59 14.99 -2.87
N PRO A 51 18.78 15.03 -2.23
CA PRO A 51 18.91 15.30 -0.82
C PRO A 51 18.57 16.76 -0.49
N PHE A 52 18.18 16.99 0.76
CA PHE A 52 17.86 18.32 1.29
C PHE A 52 19.12 19.02 1.81
N ASP A 53 19.36 20.28 1.42
CA ASP A 53 20.42 21.11 1.98
C ASP A 53 19.90 21.95 3.15
N PRO A 54 20.25 21.63 4.41
CA PRO A 54 19.81 22.37 5.59
C PRO A 54 20.46 23.75 5.73
N ALA A 55 21.55 24.05 5.00
CA ALA A 55 22.19 25.36 5.03
C ALA A 55 21.44 26.40 4.17
N LEU A 56 20.53 25.96 3.31
CA LEU A 56 19.66 26.86 2.56
C LEU A 56 18.58 27.38 3.48
N THR A 57 18.69 28.63 3.92
CA THR A 57 17.65 29.33 4.67
C THR A 57 16.42 29.53 3.80
N LEU A 58 15.30 29.01 4.28
CA LEU A 58 14.01 29.14 3.60
C LEU A 58 13.29 30.38 4.11
N ASP A 59 13.38 31.44 3.34
CA ASP A 59 12.50 32.60 3.53
C ASP A 59 11.15 32.30 2.84
N ILE A 60 10.22 31.68 3.58
CA ILE A 60 8.86 31.41 3.08
C ILE A 60 7.94 32.44 3.71
N PRO A 61 7.43 33.42 2.96
CA PRO A 61 6.33 34.25 3.42
C PRO A 61 5.06 33.37 3.48
N GLY A 62 4.58 33.04 4.66
CA GLY A 62 3.33 32.31 4.83
C GLY A 62 3.31 31.41 6.08
N PRO A 63 2.13 30.94 6.50
CA PRO A 63 2.00 30.08 7.66
C PRO A 63 2.77 28.76 7.47
N PRO A 64 3.30 28.17 8.57
CA PRO A 64 4.05 26.93 8.50
C PRO A 64 3.17 25.82 7.90
N LEU A 65 3.69 25.17 6.88
CA LEU A 65 2.99 24.09 6.19
C LEU A 65 2.95 22.86 7.07
N PRO A 66 1.81 22.12 7.15
CA PRO A 66 1.69 20.97 8.00
C PRO A 66 2.72 19.90 7.67
N PHE A 67 3.25 19.27 8.71
CA PHE A 67 4.18 18.13 8.62
C PHE A 67 3.60 17.04 7.75
N GLY A 68 4.38 16.46 6.84
CA GLY A 68 4.02 15.24 6.13
C GLY A 68 4.02 15.28 4.60
N CYS A 69 4.22 16.45 3.96
CA CYS A 69 4.27 16.53 2.51
C CYS A 69 5.72 16.47 2.01
N ILE A 70 6.16 15.30 1.55
CA ILE A 70 7.50 15.14 0.97
C ILE A 70 7.66 16.02 -0.28
N ASP A 71 6.62 16.17 -1.08
CA ASP A 71 6.60 17.09 -2.21
C ASP A 71 6.85 18.55 -1.78
N ARG A 72 6.47 18.90 -0.54
CA ARG A 72 6.74 20.21 0.03
C ARG A 72 8.14 20.36 0.62
N ARG A 73 8.77 19.29 1.11
CA ARG A 73 10.19 19.31 1.47
C ARG A 73 11.05 19.51 0.24
N LEU A 74 10.73 18.85 -0.85
CA LEU A 74 11.38 19.07 -2.14
C LEU A 74 11.07 20.46 -2.68
N ALA A 75 9.83 20.93 -2.63
CA ALA A 75 9.47 22.29 -2.98
C ALA A 75 10.22 23.32 -2.11
N ARG A 76 10.48 23.01 -0.83
CA ARG A 76 11.31 23.85 0.05
C ARG A 76 12.78 23.87 -0.33
N CYS A 77 13.33 22.77 -0.86
CA CYS A 77 14.68 22.76 -1.42
C CYS A 77 14.82 23.70 -2.63
N PHE A 78 13.71 24.06 -3.25
CA PHE A 78 13.64 24.89 -4.46
C PHE A 78 13.18 26.33 -4.22
N THR A 79 12.72 26.67 -3.01
CA THR A 79 12.23 28.04 -2.72
C THR A 79 13.35 28.96 -2.24
N SER A 80 13.13 30.23 -2.41
CA SER A 80 13.90 31.41 -2.01
C SER A 80 15.34 31.52 -2.49
N GLN A 81 16.11 30.46 -2.59
CA GLN A 81 17.45 30.49 -3.16
C GLN A 81 17.64 29.47 -4.28
N GLY A 82 16.58 28.75 -4.64
CA GLY A 82 16.43 28.05 -5.91
C GLY A 82 17.39 26.89 -6.17
N ARG A 83 17.85 26.17 -5.14
CA ARG A 83 18.92 25.21 -5.36
C ARG A 83 18.62 23.84 -4.79
N ALA A 84 18.09 22.97 -5.63
CA ALA A 84 18.37 21.56 -5.47
C ALA A 84 19.82 21.30 -5.83
N VAL A 85 20.57 20.70 -4.92
CA VAL A 85 21.87 20.13 -5.23
C VAL A 85 21.57 18.82 -5.96
N THR A 86 21.74 18.83 -7.27
CA THR A 86 21.60 17.60 -8.05
C THR A 86 23.00 17.02 -8.26
N ILE A 87 23.23 15.82 -7.74
CA ILE A 87 24.52 15.11 -7.81
C ILE A 87 24.36 13.98 -8.83
N TYR A 88 25.28 13.83 -9.77
CA TYR A 88 25.21 12.82 -10.83
C TYR A 88 26.40 11.85 -10.74
N PRO A 89 26.36 10.81 -9.90
CA PRO A 89 27.39 9.80 -9.94
C PRO A 89 27.10 8.75 -11.03
N ALA A 90 28.11 8.38 -11.80
CA ALA A 90 28.09 7.23 -12.69
C ALA A 90 28.92 6.08 -12.12
N ALA A 91 28.75 4.88 -12.64
CA ALA A 91 29.48 3.73 -12.17
C ALA A 91 30.98 3.78 -12.51
N THR A 92 31.76 3.06 -11.69
CA THR A 92 33.21 2.97 -11.85
C THR A 92 33.59 2.33 -13.18
N GLY A 93 34.44 3.02 -13.94
CA GLY A 93 35.03 2.50 -15.17
C GLY A 93 34.81 3.34 -16.40
N ASN A 94 33.67 4.00 -16.55
CA ASN A 94 33.47 4.91 -17.68
C ASN A 94 32.65 6.13 -17.23
N ALA A 95 33.23 7.28 -17.44
CA ALA A 95 32.49 8.52 -17.28
C ALA A 95 31.60 8.72 -18.52
N ALA A 96 30.29 8.70 -18.32
CA ALA A 96 29.37 9.03 -19.38
C ALA A 96 29.12 10.54 -19.45
N ARG A 97 29.07 11.07 -20.66
CA ARG A 97 28.69 12.45 -20.90
C ARG A 97 27.37 12.44 -21.65
N SER A 98 26.37 13.12 -21.12
CA SER A 98 25.15 13.32 -21.88
C SER A 98 25.44 14.04 -23.19
N SER A 99 24.76 13.64 -24.26
CA SER A 99 24.90 14.28 -25.58
C SER A 99 24.48 15.75 -25.51
N ALA A 100 25.03 16.57 -26.39
CA ALA A 100 24.61 17.97 -26.52
C ALA A 100 23.13 18.10 -26.96
N ASN A 101 22.56 17.03 -27.51
CA ASN A 101 21.18 16.95 -27.96
C ASN A 101 20.23 16.32 -26.91
N ASP A 102 20.76 15.89 -25.77
CA ASP A 102 19.92 15.41 -24.68
C ASP A 102 19.16 16.57 -24.04
N ASP A 103 17.87 16.41 -23.93
CA ASP A 103 17.00 17.42 -23.35
C ASP A 103 17.32 17.71 -21.89
N THR A 104 17.82 16.68 -21.12
CA THR A 104 18.11 16.84 -19.69
C THR A 104 18.86 15.63 -19.13
N PRO A 105 20.05 15.81 -18.53
CA PRO A 105 20.88 17.02 -18.56
C PRO A 105 21.74 17.10 -19.82
N ALA A 106 21.67 18.20 -20.53
CA ALA A 106 22.46 18.39 -21.74
C ALA A 106 23.97 18.54 -21.42
N ALA A 107 24.83 17.85 -22.16
CA ALA A 107 26.30 17.91 -22.07
C ALA A 107 26.86 17.82 -20.63
N THR A 108 26.17 17.11 -19.75
CA THR A 108 26.57 16.96 -18.34
C THR A 108 27.52 15.78 -18.17
N TRP A 109 28.61 16.02 -17.51
CA TRP A 109 29.55 14.98 -17.12
C TRP A 109 29.01 14.20 -15.92
N VAL A 110 29.02 12.88 -16.02
CA VAL A 110 28.53 11.98 -14.99
C VAL A 110 29.69 11.12 -14.48
N PRO A 111 30.20 11.38 -13.26
CA PRO A 111 31.36 10.65 -12.75
C PRO A 111 30.99 9.22 -12.35
N GLY A 112 31.88 8.28 -12.63
CA GLY A 112 31.74 6.86 -12.29
C GLY A 112 31.96 6.59 -10.80
N LYS A 113 30.99 6.88 -9.97
CA LYS A 113 31.08 6.76 -8.50
C LYS A 113 30.20 5.63 -7.91
N LEU A 114 29.32 5.00 -8.68
CA LEU A 114 28.45 3.92 -8.19
C LEU A 114 29.17 2.57 -8.25
N SER A 115 29.17 1.81 -7.15
CA SER A 115 29.81 0.49 -7.12
C SER A 115 28.90 -0.64 -7.64
N GLY A 116 27.62 -0.39 -7.85
CA GLY A 116 26.68 -1.37 -8.35
C GLY A 116 25.23 -1.08 -7.95
N ALA A 117 24.33 -2.01 -8.27
CA ALA A 117 22.94 -1.97 -7.85
C ALA A 117 22.79 -2.33 -6.36
N PHE A 118 21.63 -2.05 -5.81
CA PHE A 118 21.30 -2.36 -4.41
C PHE A 118 20.70 -3.75 -4.25
N ASN A 119 20.83 -4.30 -3.05
CA ASN A 119 20.10 -5.50 -2.64
C ASN A 119 18.66 -5.16 -2.33
N TYR A 120 17.74 -6.05 -2.68
CA TYR A 120 16.36 -5.91 -2.23
C TYR A 120 15.70 -7.26 -2.06
N GLU A 121 14.65 -7.29 -1.25
CA GLU A 121 13.80 -8.44 -1.04
C GLU A 121 12.34 -7.97 -0.92
N ILE A 122 11.46 -8.57 -1.70
CA ILE A 122 10.02 -8.35 -1.62
C ILE A 122 9.37 -9.69 -1.32
N ASN A 123 8.53 -9.73 -0.28
CA ASN A 123 7.75 -10.90 0.09
C ASN A 123 6.29 -10.51 0.28
N LEU A 124 5.38 -11.28 -0.30
CA LEU A 124 3.95 -11.20 -0.03
C LEU A 124 3.61 -12.18 1.08
N SER A 125 2.66 -11.83 1.91
CA SER A 125 2.12 -12.78 2.88
C SER A 125 1.29 -13.86 2.18
N LEU A 126 1.54 -15.11 2.55
CA LEU A 126 0.73 -16.26 2.16
C LEU A 126 -0.39 -16.57 3.18
N GLY A 127 -0.57 -15.69 4.16
CA GLY A 127 -1.55 -15.81 5.24
C GLY A 127 -2.75 -14.88 5.09
N ALA A 128 -3.53 -14.79 6.18
CA ALA A 128 -4.69 -13.91 6.27
C ALA A 128 -4.36 -12.54 6.89
N ASP A 129 -3.12 -12.09 6.82
CA ASP A 129 -2.65 -10.80 7.34
C ASP A 129 -2.68 -9.66 6.29
N GLY A 130 -2.95 -10.00 5.04
CA GLY A 130 -3.29 -9.03 3.98
C GLY A 130 -2.14 -8.13 3.53
N GLY A 131 -0.91 -8.40 3.94
CA GLY A 131 0.23 -7.52 3.70
C GLY A 131 1.32 -8.13 2.81
N GLY A 132 2.29 -7.29 2.50
CA GLY A 132 3.58 -7.67 1.94
C GLY A 132 4.68 -6.86 2.64
N SER A 133 5.90 -7.32 2.54
CA SER A 133 7.08 -6.64 3.05
C SER A 133 8.08 -6.39 1.93
N ALA A 134 8.71 -5.24 1.93
CA ALA A 134 9.84 -4.95 1.07
C ALA A 134 11.01 -4.48 1.94
N THR A 135 12.16 -5.09 1.74
CA THR A 135 13.41 -4.67 2.35
C THR A 135 14.33 -4.22 1.23
N VAL A 136 14.83 -3.01 1.33
CA VAL A 136 15.76 -2.43 0.36
C VAL A 136 17.06 -2.15 1.11
N GLY A 137 18.17 -2.56 0.51
CA GLY A 137 19.49 -2.48 1.14
C GLY A 137 20.12 -1.10 1.05
N ILE A 138 21.38 -1.07 0.72
CA ILE A 138 22.19 0.15 0.60
C ILE A 138 22.66 0.31 -0.84
N LEU A 139 22.90 1.55 -1.22
CA LEU A 139 23.56 1.89 -2.47
C LEU A 139 24.91 2.51 -2.13
N GLU A 140 25.96 1.98 -2.72
CA GLU A 140 27.33 2.37 -2.39
C GLU A 140 27.91 3.28 -3.45
N LEU A 141 28.39 4.46 -3.02
CA LEU A 141 29.09 5.43 -3.84
C LEU A 141 30.58 5.41 -3.47
N LEU A 142 31.44 5.18 -4.44
CA LEU A 142 32.89 5.19 -4.27
C LEU A 142 33.43 6.62 -4.26
N ASP A 143 34.25 6.95 -3.30
CA ASP A 143 34.76 8.28 -3.09
C ASP A 143 36.23 8.25 -2.63
N PRO A 144 37.14 7.72 -3.47
CA PRO A 144 38.57 7.64 -3.12
C PRO A 144 39.24 8.99 -3.01
N ASP A 145 38.70 10.00 -3.64
CA ASP A 145 39.24 11.36 -3.80
C ASP A 145 38.55 12.39 -2.88
N GLY A 146 37.47 12.02 -2.17
CA GLY A 146 36.77 12.91 -1.25
C GLY A 146 35.84 13.93 -1.93
N GLU A 147 35.59 13.80 -3.24
CA GLU A 147 34.69 14.72 -3.97
C GLU A 147 33.24 14.71 -3.45
N LEU A 148 32.83 13.59 -2.85
CA LEU A 148 31.48 13.43 -2.29
C LEU A 148 31.37 13.80 -0.79
N ASP A 149 32.42 14.35 -0.19
CA ASP A 149 32.43 14.70 1.23
C ASP A 149 31.35 15.73 1.61
N GLY A 150 31.01 16.61 0.68
CA GLY A 150 29.92 17.58 0.85
C GLY A 150 28.55 16.95 1.07
N LEU A 151 28.34 15.70 0.68
CA LEU A 151 27.06 15.00 0.82
C LEU A 151 26.62 14.81 2.28
N ARG A 152 27.58 14.79 3.23
CA ARG A 152 27.31 14.64 4.67
C ARG A 152 26.51 15.80 5.27
N THR A 153 26.57 16.98 4.64
CA THR A 153 25.87 18.18 5.13
C THR A 153 24.42 18.25 4.67
N LEU A 154 24.01 17.35 3.77
CA LEU A 154 22.68 17.33 3.19
C LEU A 154 21.70 16.49 4.04
N GLY A 155 20.42 16.81 3.96
CA GLY A 155 19.35 16.04 4.59
C GLY A 155 18.90 14.88 3.71
N TRP A 156 19.05 13.66 4.21
CA TRP A 156 18.81 12.43 3.44
C TRP A 156 17.49 11.74 3.77
N ASP A 157 16.88 12.01 4.94
CA ASP A 157 15.65 11.30 5.32
C ASP A 157 14.47 11.66 4.42
N GLY A 158 13.94 10.65 3.75
CA GLY A 158 12.80 10.77 2.84
C GLY A 158 13.13 11.42 1.49
N ALA A 159 14.40 11.67 1.18
CA ALA A 159 14.79 12.22 -0.12
C ALA A 159 14.49 11.21 -1.23
N PRO A 160 13.87 11.62 -2.36
CA PRO A 160 13.56 10.72 -3.45
C PRO A 160 14.82 10.24 -4.15
N LEU A 161 14.75 8.99 -4.60
CA LEU A 161 15.78 8.32 -5.37
C LEU A 161 15.14 7.60 -6.53
N MET A 162 15.74 7.72 -7.71
CA MET A 162 15.34 6.98 -8.90
C MET A 162 16.58 6.30 -9.49
N LEU A 163 16.50 4.98 -9.65
CA LEU A 163 17.50 4.20 -10.38
C LEU A 163 16.98 3.94 -11.79
N MET A 164 17.82 4.21 -12.76
CA MET A 164 17.51 4.00 -14.17
C MET A 164 18.54 3.07 -14.80
N ARG A 165 18.15 2.37 -15.85
CA ARG A 165 19.01 1.46 -16.60
C ARG A 165 18.87 1.71 -18.10
N GLY A 166 19.96 1.64 -18.83
CA GLY A 166 20.02 1.84 -20.28
C GLY A 166 21.36 1.43 -20.87
N GLU A 167 21.45 1.51 -22.17
CA GLU A 167 22.72 1.28 -22.88
C GLU A 167 23.73 2.38 -22.57
N PRO A 168 25.01 2.03 -22.40
CA PRO A 168 26.08 3.00 -22.34
C PRO A 168 26.04 3.92 -23.57
N ASP A 169 26.43 5.16 -23.41
CA ASP A 169 26.48 6.16 -24.49
C ASP A 169 25.13 6.48 -25.17
N ALA A 170 24.03 5.86 -24.73
CA ALA A 170 22.70 6.20 -25.22
C ALA A 170 22.20 7.53 -24.62
N ALA A 171 21.23 8.16 -25.28
CA ALA A 171 20.60 9.37 -24.79
C ALA A 171 19.90 9.12 -23.45
N TYR A 172 19.92 10.09 -22.55
CA TYR A 172 19.25 10.01 -21.24
C TYR A 172 17.79 9.58 -21.34
N SER A 173 17.07 10.08 -22.34
CA SER A 173 15.67 9.76 -22.59
C SER A 173 15.38 8.28 -22.88
N THR A 174 16.41 7.51 -23.25
CA THR A 174 16.28 6.06 -23.53
C THR A 174 16.46 5.20 -22.28
N PHE A 175 16.94 5.76 -21.18
CA PHE A 175 17.05 5.02 -19.93
C PHE A 175 15.69 4.78 -19.30
N SER A 176 15.43 3.55 -18.93
CA SER A 176 14.20 3.13 -18.25
C SER A 176 14.36 3.18 -16.74
N THR A 177 13.35 3.67 -16.04
CA THR A 177 13.32 3.63 -14.56
C THR A 177 13.08 2.20 -14.09
N VAL A 178 14.01 1.66 -13.31
CA VAL A 178 13.89 0.33 -12.71
C VAL A 178 13.49 0.38 -11.24
N ALA A 179 13.81 1.48 -10.53
CA ALA A 179 13.37 1.66 -9.15
C ALA A 179 13.11 3.12 -8.81
N ARG A 180 12.06 3.35 -8.02
CA ARG A 180 11.71 4.64 -7.37
C ARG A 180 11.61 4.41 -5.87
N LEU A 181 12.56 4.92 -5.14
CA LEU A 181 12.75 4.71 -3.72
C LEU A 181 12.86 6.03 -2.97
N THR A 182 13.07 5.96 -1.68
CA THR A 182 13.51 7.09 -0.87
C THR A 182 14.74 6.70 -0.07
N THR A 183 15.48 7.69 0.36
CA THR A 183 16.62 7.47 1.24
C THR A 183 16.17 7.51 2.70
N ALA A 184 16.84 6.72 3.54
CA ALA A 184 16.66 6.73 4.99
C ALA A 184 17.82 7.45 5.71
N GLY A 185 18.92 7.71 4.99
CA GLY A 185 20.08 8.36 5.53
C GLY A 185 21.32 8.11 4.69
N LEU A 186 22.45 8.68 5.14
CA LEU A 186 23.77 8.48 4.56
C LEU A 186 24.73 8.00 5.64
N ARG A 187 25.42 6.88 5.37
CA ARG A 187 26.57 6.47 6.17
C ARG A 187 27.84 6.99 5.48
N TYR A 188 28.69 7.57 6.28
CA TYR A 188 29.90 8.20 5.79
C TYR A 188 31.14 7.37 6.11
N ASN A 189 31.92 7.07 5.08
CA ASN A 189 33.27 6.51 5.20
C ASN A 189 34.21 7.34 4.31
N VAL A 190 35.51 7.39 4.63
CA VAL A 190 36.50 8.19 3.89
C VAL A 190 36.55 7.83 2.40
N ARG A 191 36.44 6.56 2.05
CA ARG A 191 36.54 6.07 0.66
C ARG A 191 35.22 5.72 0.00
N LYS A 192 34.13 5.71 0.76
CA LYS A 192 32.81 5.37 0.24
C LYS A 192 31.71 6.04 1.05
N LYS A 193 30.60 6.28 0.40
CA LYS A 193 29.35 6.75 1.01
C LYS A 193 28.29 5.70 0.78
N GLU A 194 27.58 5.32 1.83
CA GLU A 194 26.51 4.35 1.76
C GLU A 194 25.17 5.08 1.90
N VAL A 195 24.39 5.14 0.83
CA VAL A 195 23.03 5.67 0.84
C VAL A 195 22.11 4.58 1.34
N LEU A 196 21.51 4.78 2.49
CA LEU A 196 20.51 3.88 3.06
C LEU A 196 19.20 4.05 2.31
N LEU A 197 18.67 2.97 1.75
CA LEU A 197 17.47 3.00 0.94
C LEU A 197 16.24 2.58 1.75
N ARG A 198 15.09 3.03 1.28
CA ARG A 198 13.79 2.68 1.84
C ARG A 198 12.76 2.68 0.71
N ASP A 199 11.89 1.66 0.68
CA ASP A 199 10.75 1.60 -0.23
C ASP A 199 9.74 2.71 0.07
N LEU A 200 8.70 2.86 -0.75
CA LEU A 200 7.68 3.88 -0.54
C LEU A 200 6.56 3.45 0.43
N ALA A 201 6.54 2.19 0.88
CA ALA A 201 5.52 1.69 1.83
C ALA A 201 5.57 2.41 3.18
N TRP A 202 6.74 2.95 3.58
CA TRP A 202 6.86 3.72 4.81
C TRP A 202 5.89 4.91 4.88
N ARG A 203 5.54 5.50 3.73
CA ARG A 203 4.55 6.58 3.66
C ARG A 203 3.19 6.11 4.15
N LEU A 204 2.77 4.92 3.72
CA LEU A 204 1.51 4.32 4.14
C LEU A 204 1.57 3.83 5.59
N ASN A 205 2.74 3.37 6.05
CA ASN A 205 2.96 2.94 7.42
C ASN A 205 2.91 4.09 8.44
N GLN A 206 3.30 5.30 8.04
CA GLN A 206 3.27 6.49 8.90
C GLN A 206 2.03 7.36 8.69
N ALA A 207 1.32 7.19 7.58
CA ALA A 207 0.15 7.98 7.29
C ALA A 207 -1.07 7.50 8.09
N GLU A 208 -1.69 8.38 8.85
CA GLU A 208 -3.02 8.12 9.39
C GLU A 208 -4.04 7.96 8.24
N LEU A 209 -5.02 7.08 8.44
CA LEU A 209 -6.06 6.79 7.45
C LEU A 209 -6.79 8.08 7.01
N HIS A 210 -7.22 8.91 7.97
CA HIS A 210 -7.84 10.21 7.68
C HIS A 210 -7.38 11.35 8.59
N GLY A 211 -6.95 11.08 9.84
CA GLY A 211 -6.40 12.06 10.76
C GLY A 211 -7.37 13.16 11.21
N GLN A 212 -8.67 13.04 10.93
CA GLN A 212 -9.66 14.04 11.31
C GLN A 212 -10.05 13.86 12.79
N ARG A 213 -9.95 14.94 13.56
CA ARG A 213 -10.28 14.96 14.98
C ARG A 213 -11.33 16.01 15.28
N TYR A 214 -12.03 15.81 16.38
CA TYR A 214 -12.93 16.83 16.91
C TYR A 214 -12.13 17.98 17.52
N GLY A 215 -12.49 19.23 17.21
CA GLY A 215 -11.88 20.41 17.82
C GLY A 215 -12.57 20.82 19.13
N GLY A 216 -13.78 20.31 19.39
CA GLY A 216 -14.55 20.65 20.59
C GLY A 216 -15.17 22.05 20.56
N THR A 217 -15.35 22.62 19.37
CA THR A 217 -15.87 23.99 19.18
C THR A 217 -17.38 24.04 18.91
N GLY A 218 -18.05 22.92 18.95
CA GLY A 218 -19.48 22.75 18.68
C GLY A 218 -19.79 22.41 17.23
N ALA A 219 -21.06 22.28 16.90
CA ALA A 219 -21.57 21.86 15.59
C ALA A 219 -20.95 20.51 15.15
N THR A 220 -20.48 20.41 13.91
CA THR A 220 -19.81 19.20 13.36
C THR A 220 -18.45 18.95 13.99
N ASP A 221 -17.93 19.89 14.78
CA ASP A 221 -16.65 19.78 15.46
C ASP A 221 -16.78 19.23 16.89
N GLY A 222 -18.01 18.91 17.30
CA GLY A 222 -18.35 18.24 18.54
C GLY A 222 -18.29 19.10 19.78
N ASP A 223 -18.87 18.60 20.86
CA ASP A 223 -18.83 19.23 22.17
C ASP A 223 -17.39 19.26 22.74
N PRO A 224 -17.04 20.16 23.66
CA PRO A 224 -15.69 20.31 24.21
C PRO A 224 -15.08 19.02 24.78
N SER A 225 -15.91 18.11 25.28
CA SER A 225 -15.46 16.79 25.80
C SER A 225 -14.87 15.86 24.73
N LEU A 226 -15.14 16.13 23.45
CA LEU A 226 -14.65 15.35 22.32
C LEU A 226 -13.33 15.87 21.75
N ALA A 227 -12.86 17.05 22.21
CA ALA A 227 -11.66 17.68 21.66
C ALA A 227 -10.47 16.72 21.61
N GLY A 228 -9.86 16.59 20.42
CA GLY A 228 -8.72 15.71 20.15
C GLY A 228 -9.09 14.25 19.82
N GLN A 229 -10.31 13.80 20.08
CA GLN A 229 -10.75 12.46 19.70
C GLN A 229 -10.87 12.33 18.17
N ILE A 230 -10.55 11.15 17.65
CA ILE A 230 -10.68 10.88 16.23
C ILE A 230 -12.15 10.77 15.83
N LYS A 231 -12.51 11.31 14.67
CA LYS A 231 -13.86 11.18 14.12
C LYS A 231 -14.04 9.78 13.53
N PRO A 232 -15.22 9.16 13.62
CA PRO A 232 -15.47 7.87 12.99
C PRO A 232 -15.45 7.99 11.47
N LEU A 233 -15.03 6.91 10.79
CA LEU A 233 -15.06 6.79 9.33
C LEU A 233 -15.71 5.46 8.96
N ALA A 234 -16.80 5.51 8.21
CA ALA A 234 -17.46 4.36 7.60
C ALA A 234 -17.14 4.33 6.10
N ILE A 235 -16.72 3.18 5.57
CA ILE A 235 -16.51 2.93 4.13
C ILE A 235 -17.25 1.65 3.75
N GLY A 236 -18.04 1.69 2.66
CA GLY A 236 -18.88 0.56 2.23
C GLY A 236 -20.12 0.36 3.10
N SER A 237 -20.61 -0.87 3.20
CA SER A 237 -21.82 -1.22 3.97
C SER A 237 -21.47 -1.72 5.37
N VAL A 238 -21.73 -0.91 6.37
CA VAL A 238 -21.31 -1.13 7.75
C VAL A 238 -22.52 -1.39 8.64
N PHE A 239 -22.45 -2.40 9.48
CA PHE A 239 -23.54 -2.87 10.31
C PHE A 239 -23.32 -2.54 11.79
N ASN A 240 -24.36 -1.97 12.42
CA ASN A 240 -24.47 -1.75 13.87
C ASN A 240 -23.28 -1.01 14.50
N VAL A 241 -22.93 0.16 13.96
CA VAL A 241 -21.88 1.02 14.54
C VAL A 241 -22.42 1.85 15.70
N ALA A 242 -21.57 2.14 16.69
CA ALA A 242 -21.86 3.15 17.71
C ALA A 242 -21.52 4.54 17.17
N PRO A 243 -22.50 5.43 17.01
CA PRO A 243 -22.26 6.80 16.58
C PRO A 243 -21.68 7.63 17.73
N VAL A 244 -20.90 8.65 17.41
CA VAL A 244 -20.40 9.62 18.40
C VAL A 244 -21.43 10.72 18.61
N GLN A 245 -21.88 10.95 19.86
CA GLN A 245 -22.78 12.06 20.19
C GLN A 245 -21.99 13.38 20.17
N ILE A 246 -22.20 14.18 19.13
CA ILE A 246 -21.47 15.43 18.92
C ILE A 246 -22.16 16.66 19.53
N ASN A 247 -23.44 16.53 19.85
CA ASN A 247 -24.25 17.56 20.53
C ASN A 247 -25.23 16.89 21.48
N ALA A 248 -24.92 16.93 22.78
CA ALA A 248 -25.74 16.28 23.81
C ALA A 248 -27.12 16.92 23.95
N THR A 249 -27.21 18.22 23.93
CA THR A 249 -28.46 18.97 24.06
C THR A 249 -29.36 18.79 22.85
N GLY A 250 -28.78 18.77 21.63
CA GLY A 250 -29.49 18.60 20.38
C GLY A 250 -29.75 17.16 19.99
N LEU A 251 -29.25 16.19 20.75
CA LEU A 251 -29.32 14.75 20.46
C LEU A 251 -28.80 14.41 19.05
N ILE A 252 -27.67 15.06 18.64
CA ILE A 252 -27.09 14.88 17.32
C ILE A 252 -25.87 13.96 17.42
N TYR A 253 -25.82 12.98 16.51
CA TYR A 253 -24.82 11.94 16.46
C TYR A 253 -24.12 11.92 15.11
N GLN A 254 -22.84 11.53 15.10
CA GLN A 254 -22.03 11.35 13.90
C GLN A 254 -21.65 9.89 13.71
N VAL A 255 -21.93 9.35 12.51
CA VAL A 255 -21.58 7.97 12.09
C VAL A 255 -20.37 7.94 11.20
N SER A 256 -20.04 9.05 10.52
CA SER A 256 -18.86 9.15 9.65
C SER A 256 -18.41 10.61 9.52
N CYS A 257 -17.11 10.81 9.41
CA CYS A 257 -16.52 12.13 9.11
C CYS A 257 -16.63 12.50 7.62
N SER A 258 -17.19 11.64 6.78
CA SER A 258 -17.48 11.83 5.36
C SER A 258 -18.97 11.89 5.10
N ALA A 259 -19.37 12.36 3.93
CA ALA A 259 -20.70 12.11 3.42
C ALA A 259 -20.95 10.60 3.37
N VAL A 260 -22.19 10.19 3.65
CA VAL A 260 -22.63 8.80 3.55
C VAL A 260 -23.70 8.70 2.46
N LEU A 261 -23.77 7.53 1.81
CA LEU A 261 -24.81 7.26 0.82
C LEU A 261 -26.17 7.15 1.50
N ALA A 262 -26.22 6.47 2.66
CA ALA A 262 -27.42 6.34 3.46
C ALA A 262 -27.08 5.98 4.92
N ILE A 263 -28.03 6.31 5.82
CA ILE A 263 -28.15 5.75 7.17
C ILE A 263 -29.37 4.84 7.11
N ASP A 264 -29.13 3.54 6.90
CA ASP A 264 -30.19 2.57 6.58
C ASP A 264 -31.06 2.23 7.78
N ALA A 265 -30.51 2.31 8.99
CA ALA A 265 -31.24 2.12 10.24
C ALA A 265 -30.57 2.87 11.39
N VAL A 266 -31.37 3.39 12.31
CA VAL A 266 -30.96 3.85 13.64
C VAL A 266 -31.76 3.07 14.68
N ARG A 267 -31.11 2.62 15.75
CA ARG A 267 -31.74 1.78 16.79
C ARG A 267 -31.42 2.30 18.18
N ASP A 268 -32.42 2.19 19.08
CA ASP A 268 -32.25 2.38 20.52
C ASP A 268 -32.32 1.01 21.21
N GLY A 269 -31.20 0.53 21.74
CA GLY A 269 -31.08 -0.81 22.30
C GLY A 269 -31.46 -1.93 21.33
N GLY A 270 -31.14 -1.79 20.05
CA GLY A 270 -31.48 -2.75 19.00
C GLY A 270 -32.90 -2.60 18.43
N ALA A 271 -33.79 -1.79 19.05
CA ALA A 271 -35.12 -1.49 18.53
C ALA A 271 -35.04 -0.38 17.46
N PRO A 272 -35.62 -0.55 16.26
CA PRO A 272 -35.53 0.39 15.19
C PRO A 272 -36.32 1.67 15.48
N LEU A 273 -35.74 2.84 15.12
CA LEU A 273 -36.39 4.14 15.12
C LEU A 273 -36.93 4.47 13.72
N ALA A 274 -38.02 5.23 13.66
CA ALA A 274 -38.62 5.62 12.39
C ALA A 274 -37.79 6.73 11.71
N PHE A 275 -37.49 6.59 10.41
CA PHE A 275 -36.90 7.66 9.64
C PHE A 275 -37.91 8.77 9.34
N SER A 276 -37.51 10.03 9.49
CA SER A 276 -38.37 11.21 9.22
C SER A 276 -37.98 11.89 7.92
N VAL A 277 -36.82 12.55 7.88
CA VAL A 277 -36.38 13.37 6.73
C VAL A 277 -34.87 13.53 6.73
N ASP A 278 -34.30 13.76 5.56
CA ASP A 278 -32.90 14.15 5.39
C ASP A 278 -32.76 15.67 5.25
N HIS A 279 -31.75 16.24 5.91
CA HIS A 279 -31.42 17.66 5.87
C HIS A 279 -30.06 17.87 5.19
N ALA A 280 -29.96 18.94 4.40
CA ALA A 280 -28.72 19.21 3.64
C ALA A 280 -27.53 19.67 4.51
N THR A 281 -27.79 20.23 5.71
CA THR A 281 -26.73 20.80 6.56
C THR A 281 -26.98 20.53 8.03
N TYR A 282 -25.90 20.60 8.84
CA TYR A 282 -26.00 20.55 10.31
C TYR A 282 -26.96 21.58 10.87
N ALA A 283 -26.96 22.83 10.38
CA ALA A 283 -27.83 23.89 10.89
C ALA A 283 -29.32 23.57 10.70
N LEU A 284 -29.70 23.01 9.55
CA LEU A 284 -31.07 22.59 9.29
C LEU A 284 -31.43 21.37 10.16
N LEU A 285 -30.53 20.41 10.31
CA LEU A 285 -30.72 19.26 11.19
C LEU A 285 -30.89 19.70 12.66
N ALA A 286 -30.05 20.63 13.12
CA ALA A 286 -30.10 21.14 14.49
C ALA A 286 -31.38 21.97 14.80
N ALA A 287 -31.97 22.63 13.80
CA ALA A 287 -33.23 23.34 13.92
C ALA A 287 -34.49 22.46 13.72
N ALA A 288 -34.32 21.21 13.22
CA ALA A 288 -35.43 20.35 12.87
C ALA A 288 -36.24 19.91 14.10
N THR A 289 -37.54 19.82 13.96
CA THR A 289 -38.41 19.18 14.96
C THR A 289 -38.61 17.71 14.54
N VAL A 290 -38.12 16.79 15.36
CA VAL A 290 -38.22 15.36 15.13
C VAL A 290 -39.18 14.75 16.17
N ALA A 291 -40.08 13.92 15.72
CA ALA A 291 -41.04 13.26 16.62
C ALA A 291 -40.35 12.25 17.55
N PRO A 292 -40.84 12.04 18.80
CA PRO A 292 -40.33 10.98 19.67
C PRO A 292 -40.37 9.59 18.98
N GLY A 293 -39.34 8.78 19.14
CA GLY A 293 -39.21 7.47 18.49
C GLY A 293 -38.79 7.53 17.00
N ALA A 294 -38.48 8.73 16.51
CA ALA A 294 -38.00 8.93 15.15
C ALA A 294 -36.60 9.58 15.12
N TYR A 295 -35.98 9.57 13.94
CA TYR A 295 -34.73 10.29 13.66
C TYR A 295 -34.80 11.05 12.32
N ALA A 296 -34.05 12.12 12.22
CA ALA A 296 -33.76 12.83 10.98
C ALA A 296 -32.28 12.72 10.67
N SER A 297 -31.89 12.73 9.40
CA SER A 297 -30.48 12.61 8.98
C SER A 297 -29.92 13.88 8.34
N CYS A 298 -28.60 13.95 8.22
CA CYS A 298 -27.84 14.81 7.34
C CYS A 298 -26.75 13.94 6.71
N ILE A 299 -27.11 13.21 5.65
CA ILE A 299 -26.21 12.25 5.00
C ILE A 299 -24.98 12.92 4.39
N ALA A 300 -25.11 14.18 3.95
CA ALA A 300 -24.01 14.96 3.42
C ALA A 300 -22.86 15.18 4.44
N GLN A 301 -23.12 15.02 5.73
CA GLN A 301 -22.15 15.21 6.82
C GLN A 301 -22.04 14.00 7.75
N GLY A 302 -22.67 12.87 7.38
CA GLY A 302 -22.66 11.63 8.16
C GLY A 302 -23.31 11.79 9.55
N LEU A 303 -24.39 12.54 9.65
CA LEU A 303 -25.06 12.90 10.91
C LEU A 303 -26.50 12.42 10.96
N PHE A 304 -27.01 12.22 12.19
CA PHE A 304 -28.44 12.13 12.45
C PHE A 304 -28.80 12.74 13.80
N ARG A 305 -30.07 13.09 13.96
CA ARG A 305 -30.66 13.66 15.18
C ARG A 305 -31.83 12.81 15.64
N LEU A 306 -31.90 12.56 16.94
CA LEU A 306 -33.04 11.87 17.58
C LEU A 306 -34.14 12.85 17.98
N GLY A 307 -35.40 12.38 17.95
CA GLY A 307 -36.56 13.13 18.41
C GLY A 307 -36.78 13.11 19.93
N SER A 308 -36.17 12.17 20.63
CA SER A 308 -36.21 12.03 22.09
C SER A 308 -34.92 11.43 22.63
N ALA A 309 -34.62 11.68 23.91
CA ALA A 309 -33.46 11.09 24.56
C ALA A 309 -33.55 9.53 24.51
N PRO A 310 -32.45 8.85 24.14
CA PRO A 310 -32.42 7.41 24.07
C PRO A 310 -32.47 6.78 25.46
N VAL A 311 -33.04 5.59 25.55
CA VAL A 311 -33.10 4.80 26.80
C VAL A 311 -31.91 3.86 26.90
N TYR A 312 -31.43 3.39 25.76
CA TYR A 312 -30.33 2.43 25.64
C TYR A 312 -29.21 2.96 24.73
N LEU A 313 -28.29 2.09 24.36
CA LEU A 313 -27.21 2.40 23.44
C LEU A 313 -27.75 2.60 22.02
N ILE A 314 -27.39 3.72 21.41
CA ILE A 314 -27.74 4.02 20.02
C ILE A 314 -26.75 3.33 19.09
N THR A 315 -27.28 2.71 18.04
CA THR A 315 -26.49 2.12 16.96
C THR A 315 -27.12 2.43 15.61
N ALA A 316 -26.29 2.35 14.54
CA ALA A 316 -26.75 2.62 13.19
C ALA A 316 -26.14 1.65 12.17
N ASP A 317 -26.88 1.41 11.07
CA ASP A 317 -26.34 0.81 9.85
C ASP A 317 -26.08 1.92 8.85
N VAL A 318 -24.91 1.88 8.20
CA VAL A 318 -24.42 2.99 7.38
C VAL A 318 -23.84 2.45 6.08
N ARG A 319 -24.20 3.08 4.97
CA ARG A 319 -23.48 2.94 3.71
C ARG A 319 -22.60 4.18 3.52
N GLY A 320 -21.30 4.01 3.77
CA GLY A 320 -20.36 5.12 3.94
C GLY A 320 -19.35 5.27 2.85
N ASP A 321 -18.72 6.36 2.96
CA ASP A 321 -17.87 7.23 2.20
C ASP A 321 -18.42 7.56 0.80
N ASN A 322 -19.40 8.47 0.76
CA ASN A 322 -20.02 8.94 -0.48
C ASN A 322 -19.38 10.22 -1.04
N ASP A 323 -18.24 10.66 -0.51
CA ASP A 323 -17.48 11.76 -1.10
C ASP A 323 -16.95 11.35 -2.48
N VAL A 324 -17.12 12.22 -3.48
CA VAL A 324 -16.56 11.99 -4.80
C VAL A 324 -15.07 12.33 -4.79
N ILE A 325 -14.23 11.31 -4.75
CA ILE A 325 -12.77 11.45 -4.77
C ILE A 325 -12.21 10.63 -5.94
N ASN A 326 -11.44 11.28 -6.81
CA ASN A 326 -10.88 10.66 -8.02
C ASN A 326 -11.95 9.98 -8.91
N GLY A 327 -13.14 10.61 -9.01
CA GLY A 327 -14.27 10.10 -9.80
C GLY A 327 -15.03 8.93 -9.18
N LEU A 328 -14.68 8.51 -7.96
CA LEU A 328 -15.33 7.40 -7.27
C LEU A 328 -16.12 7.92 -6.06
N ALA A 329 -17.43 7.65 -6.05
CA ALA A 329 -18.29 7.78 -4.88
C ALA A 329 -18.62 6.39 -4.33
N TYR A 330 -18.87 6.29 -3.04
CA TYR A 330 -19.28 5.06 -2.36
C TYR A 330 -18.43 3.83 -2.74
N PRO A 331 -17.14 3.79 -2.38
CA PRO A 331 -16.33 2.61 -2.56
C PRO A 331 -16.85 1.46 -1.68
N HIS A 332 -17.22 0.35 -2.29
CA HIS A 332 -17.85 -0.78 -1.59
C HIS A 332 -17.25 -2.14 -1.97
N THR A 333 -16.44 -2.21 -3.04
CA THR A 333 -15.68 -3.40 -3.37
C THR A 333 -14.26 -3.31 -2.80
N ARG A 334 -13.56 -4.43 -2.77
CA ARG A 334 -12.22 -4.52 -2.20
C ARG A 334 -11.22 -3.60 -2.87
N ALA A 335 -11.17 -3.59 -4.19
CA ALA A 335 -10.26 -2.75 -4.96
C ALA A 335 -10.61 -1.25 -4.82
N GLN A 336 -11.89 -0.90 -4.83
CA GLN A 336 -12.36 0.48 -4.64
C GLN A 336 -12.01 1.01 -3.24
N ILE A 337 -12.19 0.19 -2.20
CA ILE A 337 -11.84 0.56 -0.82
C ILE A 337 -10.32 0.72 -0.69
N ALA A 338 -9.52 -0.21 -1.23
CA ALA A 338 -8.07 -0.09 -1.22
C ALA A 338 -7.59 1.18 -1.94
N ARG A 339 -8.14 1.51 -3.12
CA ARG A 339 -7.87 2.77 -3.84
C ARG A 339 -8.25 3.98 -3.01
N ARG A 340 -9.41 3.98 -2.34
CA ARG A 340 -9.89 5.06 -1.47
C ARG A 340 -8.95 5.29 -0.29
N ILE A 341 -8.48 4.24 0.37
CA ILE A 341 -7.51 4.32 1.48
C ILE A 341 -6.20 4.94 0.99
N ALA A 342 -5.69 4.49 -0.14
CA ALA A 342 -4.40 4.93 -0.65
C ALA A 342 -4.41 6.40 -1.11
N THR A 343 -5.46 6.83 -1.84
CA THR A 343 -5.48 8.11 -2.55
C THR A 343 -6.44 9.14 -1.97
N GLY A 344 -7.44 8.73 -1.19
CA GLY A 344 -8.59 9.56 -0.86
C GLY A 344 -8.45 10.41 0.38
N ARG A 345 -7.86 9.89 1.45
CA ARG A 345 -7.95 10.47 2.77
C ARG A 345 -6.58 10.67 3.42
N GLY A 346 -6.54 11.42 4.53
CA GLY A 346 -5.32 11.69 5.29
C GLY A 346 -4.41 12.73 4.67
N ASN A 347 -3.28 12.95 5.32
CA ASN A 347 -2.28 13.96 4.97
C ASN A 347 -1.28 13.47 3.89
N ILE A 348 -1.01 12.17 3.85
CA ILE A 348 -0.18 11.55 2.82
C ILE A 348 -1.09 10.73 1.91
N ARG A 349 -1.15 11.10 0.63
CA ARG A 349 -1.98 10.45 -0.39
C ARG A 349 -1.10 10.04 -1.55
N LEU A 350 -1.34 8.85 -2.07
CA LEU A 350 -0.74 8.45 -3.34
C LEU A 350 -1.41 9.21 -4.48
N LYS A 351 -0.64 9.52 -5.51
CA LYS A 351 -1.17 10.17 -6.72
C LYS A 351 -1.88 9.14 -7.59
N ASP A 352 -3.13 9.39 -7.90
CA ASP A 352 -3.92 8.60 -8.82
C ASP A 352 -3.85 9.27 -10.22
N PRO A 353 -3.49 8.58 -11.31
CA PRO A 353 -3.15 7.15 -11.41
C PRO A 353 -1.65 6.84 -11.21
N ASP A 354 -0.77 7.80 -11.15
CA ASP A 354 0.68 7.67 -11.33
C ASP A 354 1.36 6.71 -10.34
N GLN A 355 0.84 6.65 -9.11
CA GLN A 355 1.39 5.81 -8.04
C GLN A 355 0.52 4.59 -7.72
N LEU A 356 -0.36 4.21 -8.64
CA LEU A 356 -1.18 3.01 -8.55
C LEU A 356 -0.91 2.06 -9.72
N ASP A 357 -0.89 0.78 -9.43
CA ASP A 357 -1.00 -0.27 -10.45
C ASP A 357 -2.47 -0.48 -10.79
N LEU A 358 -2.96 0.28 -11.78
CA LEU A 358 -4.38 0.23 -12.16
C LEU A 358 -4.78 -1.14 -12.70
N ALA A 359 -3.87 -1.84 -13.40
CA ALA A 359 -4.16 -3.17 -13.93
C ALA A 359 -4.35 -4.19 -12.79
N ALA A 360 -3.55 -4.10 -11.72
CA ALA A 360 -3.71 -4.93 -10.53
C ALA A 360 -5.02 -4.63 -9.79
N LEU A 361 -5.40 -3.35 -9.67
CA LEU A 361 -6.68 -2.94 -9.08
C LEU A 361 -7.88 -3.45 -9.90
N GLU A 362 -7.84 -3.32 -11.22
CA GLU A 362 -8.88 -3.81 -12.12
C GLU A 362 -9.01 -5.33 -12.06
N ALA A 363 -7.89 -6.05 -12.06
CA ALA A 363 -7.90 -7.51 -11.92
C ALA A 363 -8.49 -7.96 -10.57
N LEU A 364 -8.24 -7.22 -9.48
CA LEU A 364 -8.85 -7.48 -8.19
C LEU A 364 -10.35 -7.15 -8.19
N GLU A 365 -10.77 -6.06 -8.83
CA GLU A 365 -12.18 -5.67 -8.97
C GLU A 365 -13.00 -6.74 -9.68
N GLN A 366 -12.48 -7.29 -10.79
CA GLN A 366 -13.13 -8.36 -11.54
C GLN A 366 -13.34 -9.64 -10.72
N ARG A 367 -12.45 -9.91 -9.74
CA ARG A 367 -12.48 -11.13 -8.92
C ARG A 367 -13.25 -10.95 -7.61
N GLN A 368 -13.27 -9.74 -7.05
CA GLN A 368 -13.80 -9.40 -5.74
C GLN A 368 -14.87 -8.32 -5.85
N THR A 369 -16.01 -8.70 -6.43
CA THR A 369 -17.16 -7.79 -6.68
C THR A 369 -18.10 -7.65 -5.49
N ALA A 370 -17.86 -8.40 -4.40
CA ALA A 370 -18.71 -8.40 -3.23
C ALA A 370 -18.74 -7.04 -2.52
N THR A 371 -19.90 -6.68 -1.98
CA THR A 371 -20.03 -5.50 -1.11
C THR A 371 -19.37 -5.76 0.24
N LEU A 372 -18.48 -4.86 0.61
CA LEU A 372 -17.76 -4.87 1.88
C LEU A 372 -18.11 -3.62 2.70
N GLY A 373 -17.81 -3.68 4.00
CA GLY A 373 -17.90 -2.55 4.91
C GLY A 373 -16.83 -2.56 6.00
N TYR A 374 -16.27 -1.40 6.26
CA TYR A 374 -15.27 -1.18 7.30
C TYR A 374 -15.59 0.10 8.07
N PHE A 375 -15.40 0.02 9.38
CA PHE A 375 -15.62 1.15 10.29
C PHE A 375 -14.39 1.35 11.17
N TRP A 376 -13.87 2.57 11.16
CA TRP A 376 -12.71 2.96 11.97
C TRP A 376 -13.08 4.18 12.82
N ASP A 377 -13.12 3.97 14.11
CA ASP A 377 -13.34 4.95 15.17
C ASP A 377 -12.09 5.16 16.03
N ARG A 378 -10.96 4.64 15.56
CA ARG A 378 -9.65 4.66 16.21
C ARG A 378 -8.57 5.16 15.25
N GLU A 379 -7.44 5.53 15.82
CA GLU A 379 -6.25 5.79 15.04
C GLU A 379 -5.78 4.51 14.36
N ILE A 380 -5.61 4.57 13.05
CA ILE A 380 -5.09 3.48 12.24
C ILE A 380 -4.28 4.05 11.08
N THR A 381 -3.18 3.39 10.75
CA THR A 381 -2.40 3.75 9.57
C THR A 381 -3.04 3.24 8.29
N LYS A 382 -2.74 3.88 7.17
CA LYS A 382 -3.22 3.41 5.85
C LYS A 382 -2.76 2.00 5.54
N ALA A 383 -1.52 1.66 5.91
CA ALA A 383 -0.98 0.31 5.73
C ALA A 383 -1.78 -0.74 6.50
N ALA A 384 -2.11 -0.45 7.78
CA ALA A 384 -2.91 -1.36 8.59
C ALA A 384 -4.34 -1.49 8.05
N ALA A 385 -4.96 -0.37 7.62
CA ALA A 385 -6.28 -0.41 6.99
C ALA A 385 -6.28 -1.20 5.66
N LEU A 386 -5.25 -1.04 4.83
CA LEU A 386 -5.06 -1.86 3.61
C LEU A 386 -4.92 -3.34 3.96
N ALA A 387 -4.13 -3.67 4.98
CA ALA A 387 -3.96 -5.06 5.43
C ALA A 387 -5.29 -5.66 5.92
N GLU A 388 -6.08 -4.93 6.74
CA GLU A 388 -7.43 -5.37 7.15
C GLU A 388 -8.34 -5.64 5.94
N VAL A 389 -8.31 -4.77 4.92
CA VAL A 389 -9.11 -4.94 3.71
C VAL A 389 -8.66 -6.15 2.90
N MET A 390 -7.36 -6.37 2.75
CA MET A 390 -6.80 -7.44 1.91
C MET A 390 -6.86 -8.81 2.59
N ALA A 391 -6.83 -8.88 3.92
CA ALA A 391 -6.83 -10.13 4.69
C ALA A 391 -8.00 -11.07 4.35
N GLY A 392 -9.18 -10.52 4.11
CA GLY A 392 -10.41 -11.28 3.88
C GLY A 392 -10.44 -12.13 2.61
N CYS A 393 -9.53 -11.94 1.67
CA CYS A 393 -9.50 -12.69 0.41
C CYS A 393 -8.17 -13.41 0.14
N LEU A 394 -7.36 -13.69 1.17
CA LEU A 394 -5.96 -14.08 0.99
C LEU A 394 -5.25 -13.07 0.06
N GLY A 395 -5.59 -11.82 0.25
CA GLY A 395 -5.06 -10.73 -0.55
C GLY A 395 -3.75 -10.21 0.01
N TRP A 396 -3.09 -9.41 -0.80
CA TRP A 396 -1.84 -8.75 -0.48
C TRP A 396 -1.80 -7.34 -1.07
N TRP A 397 -1.00 -6.49 -0.48
CA TRP A 397 -0.60 -5.22 -1.07
C TRP A 397 0.90 -5.04 -0.90
N THR A 398 1.53 -4.35 -1.84
CA THR A 398 2.96 -4.00 -1.78
C THR A 398 3.24 -2.76 -2.61
N MET A 399 4.31 -2.05 -2.25
CA MET A 399 4.87 -1.05 -3.15
C MET A 399 5.85 -1.73 -4.09
N ARG A 400 5.61 -1.64 -5.39
CA ARG A 400 6.56 -2.13 -6.40
C ARG A 400 7.80 -1.26 -6.43
N LEU A 401 8.89 -1.78 -7.00
CA LEU A 401 10.13 -1.01 -7.14
C LEU A 401 9.94 0.26 -7.98
N ASP A 402 9.03 0.26 -8.94
CA ASP A 402 8.70 1.45 -9.75
C ASP A 402 7.92 2.54 -8.98
N GLY A 403 7.63 2.31 -7.71
CA GLY A 403 6.95 3.26 -6.81
C GLY A 403 5.43 3.23 -6.89
N ARG A 404 4.82 2.22 -7.52
CA ARG A 404 3.37 2.04 -7.58
C ARG A 404 2.87 1.07 -6.53
N LEU A 405 1.71 1.38 -5.94
CA LEU A 405 0.98 0.46 -5.08
C LEU A 405 0.33 -0.62 -5.94
N ALA A 406 0.67 -1.86 -5.69
CA ALA A 406 0.01 -3.02 -6.26
C ALA A 406 -0.80 -3.76 -5.19
N VAL A 407 -1.94 -4.28 -5.59
CA VAL A 407 -2.82 -5.12 -4.77
C VAL A 407 -3.18 -6.38 -5.55
N GLY A 408 -3.47 -7.46 -4.84
CA GLY A 408 -3.90 -8.69 -5.50
C GLY A 408 -4.40 -9.72 -4.49
N GLN A 409 -4.78 -10.87 -4.99
CA GLN A 409 -5.13 -12.03 -4.17
C GLN A 409 -4.36 -13.27 -4.65
N ILE A 410 -4.18 -14.24 -3.76
CA ILE A 410 -3.58 -15.51 -4.12
C ILE A 410 -4.63 -16.33 -4.90
N GLU A 411 -4.25 -16.70 -6.12
CA GLU A 411 -5.02 -17.57 -7.01
C GLU A 411 -4.45 -18.99 -7.01
N ASP A 412 -5.22 -19.94 -7.52
CA ASP A 412 -4.69 -21.29 -7.72
C ASP A 412 -3.68 -21.28 -8.88
N PRO A 413 -2.39 -21.51 -8.61
CA PRO A 413 -1.39 -21.45 -9.66
C PRO A 413 -1.66 -22.45 -10.79
N ALA A 414 -2.32 -23.57 -10.49
CA ALA A 414 -2.61 -24.61 -11.49
C ALA A 414 -3.54 -24.12 -12.60
N THR A 415 -4.40 -23.14 -12.32
CA THR A 415 -5.39 -22.61 -13.28
C THR A 415 -4.99 -21.28 -13.91
N ALA A 416 -3.98 -20.60 -13.37
CA ALA A 416 -3.53 -19.30 -13.84
C ALA A 416 -2.53 -19.44 -14.99
N ALA A 417 -2.59 -18.51 -15.95
CA ALA A 417 -1.59 -18.44 -17.03
C ALA A 417 -0.23 -18.00 -16.46
N PRO A 418 0.85 -18.71 -16.76
CA PRO A 418 2.19 -18.32 -16.31
C PRO A 418 2.70 -17.11 -17.07
N LEU A 419 3.45 -16.24 -16.37
CA LEU A 419 4.12 -15.10 -16.95
C LEU A 419 5.23 -15.53 -17.92
N PHE A 420 6.01 -16.53 -17.50
CA PHE A 420 7.04 -17.22 -18.29
C PHE A 420 7.32 -18.61 -17.72
N SER A 421 8.15 -19.37 -18.42
CA SER A 421 8.57 -20.69 -17.98
C SER A 421 10.05 -20.71 -17.62
N LEU A 422 10.39 -21.42 -16.55
CA LEU A 422 11.75 -21.73 -16.14
C LEU A 422 12.05 -23.18 -16.45
N SER A 423 13.21 -23.48 -17.01
CA SER A 423 13.66 -24.86 -17.28
C SER A 423 14.82 -25.28 -16.39
N TYR A 424 14.87 -26.56 -16.03
CA TYR A 424 15.97 -27.18 -15.27
C TYR A 424 16.36 -28.52 -15.84
N PRO A 425 17.66 -28.86 -16.00
CA PRO A 425 18.78 -27.92 -15.94
C PRO A 425 18.76 -26.99 -17.15
N GLY A 426 19.15 -25.73 -16.94
CA GLY A 426 19.28 -24.76 -17.99
C GLY A 426 20.62 -24.88 -18.74
N ASP A 427 20.69 -24.26 -19.94
CA ASP A 427 21.90 -24.20 -20.78
C ASP A 427 22.66 -22.85 -20.65
N GLY A 428 22.22 -21.96 -19.79
CA GLY A 428 22.81 -20.65 -19.56
C GLY A 428 22.03 -19.49 -20.17
N ALA A 429 20.86 -19.74 -20.78
CA ALA A 429 20.00 -18.72 -21.33
C ALA A 429 19.07 -18.07 -20.31
N THR A 430 18.51 -16.90 -20.63
CA THR A 430 17.51 -16.22 -19.80
C THR A 430 16.27 -17.10 -19.58
N GLY A 431 15.74 -17.12 -18.39
CA GLY A 431 14.58 -17.94 -18.02
C GLY A 431 14.96 -19.33 -17.51
N GLU A 432 16.20 -19.54 -17.14
CA GLU A 432 16.70 -20.81 -16.64
C GLU A 432 16.89 -20.82 -15.14
N ILE A 433 16.66 -22.02 -14.57
CA ILE A 433 17.06 -22.31 -13.19
C ILE A 433 18.55 -22.59 -13.19
N ARG A 434 19.35 -21.73 -12.57
CA ARG A 434 20.77 -21.96 -12.37
C ARG A 434 21.03 -22.68 -11.05
N VAL A 435 21.56 -23.88 -11.21
CA VAL A 435 22.65 -24.52 -10.53
C VAL A 435 22.51 -25.03 -9.11
N ASP A 436 22.24 -24.24 -8.16
CA ASP A 436 22.16 -24.77 -6.80
C ASP A 436 20.74 -25.30 -6.62
N GLU A 437 20.62 -26.57 -6.35
CA GLU A 437 19.38 -27.30 -6.34
C GLU A 437 18.22 -26.48 -5.77
N PRO A 438 17.11 -26.33 -6.51
CA PRO A 438 15.91 -25.70 -5.97
C PRO A 438 15.56 -26.39 -4.65
N ALA A 439 15.46 -25.64 -3.58
CA ALA A 439 15.13 -26.17 -2.27
C ALA A 439 13.65 -26.04 -1.98
N MET A 440 13.00 -27.13 -1.56
CA MET A 440 11.73 -27.02 -0.86
C MET A 440 12.02 -26.56 0.57
N THR A 441 11.65 -25.32 0.89
CA THR A 441 12.00 -24.68 2.15
C THR A 441 10.91 -24.78 3.22
N ASP A 442 9.67 -25.01 2.79
CA ASP A 442 8.55 -25.14 3.72
C ASP A 442 7.46 -26.08 3.16
N TYR A 443 6.75 -26.68 4.08
CA TYR A 443 5.61 -27.54 3.86
C TYR A 443 4.39 -27.01 4.60
N ARG A 444 3.34 -26.71 3.85
CA ARG A 444 2.10 -26.24 4.45
C ARG A 444 1.02 -27.32 4.39
N PRO A 445 0.59 -27.84 5.55
CA PRO A 445 -0.50 -28.81 5.58
C PRO A 445 -1.76 -28.20 4.99
N PRO A 446 -2.62 -29.02 4.41
CA PRO A 446 -3.91 -28.54 3.91
C PRO A 446 -4.74 -27.96 5.06
N ARG A 447 -5.63 -26.99 4.72
CA ARG A 447 -6.59 -26.44 5.66
C ARG A 447 -7.83 -27.31 5.71
N ARG A 448 -8.29 -27.63 6.92
CA ARG A 448 -9.51 -28.43 7.13
C ARG A 448 -10.77 -27.58 6.93
N THR A 449 -10.84 -26.44 7.59
CA THR A 449 -12.05 -25.61 7.61
C THR A 449 -11.69 -24.15 7.44
N THR A 450 -12.45 -23.42 6.61
CA THR A 450 -12.40 -21.96 6.54
C THR A 450 -13.75 -21.42 6.98
N LEU A 451 -13.74 -20.61 8.04
CA LEU A 451 -14.90 -19.86 8.52
C LEU A 451 -14.76 -18.41 8.07
N MET A 452 -15.68 -17.94 7.24
CA MET A 452 -15.68 -16.56 6.74
C MET A 452 -16.68 -15.72 7.53
N GLY A 453 -16.18 -14.65 8.14
CA GLY A 453 -16.98 -13.68 8.86
C GLY A 453 -17.73 -12.76 7.91
N TRP A 454 -19.00 -12.49 8.21
CA TRP A 454 -19.85 -11.58 7.47
C TRP A 454 -20.69 -10.72 8.39
N SER A 455 -21.15 -9.58 7.90
CA SER A 455 -21.95 -8.58 8.60
C SER A 455 -21.43 -8.33 10.03
N ARG A 456 -20.16 -7.91 10.11
CA ARG A 456 -19.50 -7.62 11.39
C ARG A 456 -20.33 -6.61 12.17
N ASN A 457 -20.69 -6.97 13.39
CA ASN A 457 -21.34 -6.10 14.34
C ASN A 457 -20.27 -5.29 15.09
N TYR A 458 -20.18 -4.01 14.77
CA TYR A 458 -19.17 -3.13 15.38
C TYR A 458 -19.50 -2.72 16.82
N THR A 459 -20.75 -3.00 17.28
CA THR A 459 -21.20 -2.69 18.64
C THR A 459 -21.89 -3.90 19.24
N VAL A 460 -21.14 -4.73 19.93
CA VAL A 460 -21.67 -5.90 20.64
C VAL A 460 -22.39 -5.44 21.90
N MET A 461 -23.68 -5.76 22.02
CA MET A 461 -24.52 -5.36 23.14
C MET A 461 -24.59 -6.44 24.22
N ALA A 462 -24.48 -6.04 25.48
CA ALA A 462 -24.85 -6.89 26.61
C ALA A 462 -26.38 -7.05 26.71
N SER A 463 -26.84 -8.10 27.38
CA SER A 463 -28.29 -8.38 27.46
C SER A 463 -29.10 -7.23 28.09
N ASN A 464 -28.52 -6.48 29.01
CA ASN A 464 -29.16 -5.33 29.67
C ASN A 464 -29.13 -4.05 28.81
N GLN A 465 -28.43 -4.04 27.69
CA GLN A 465 -28.40 -2.96 26.72
C GLN A 465 -29.38 -3.13 25.57
N ILE A 466 -30.07 -4.27 25.52
CA ILE A 466 -31.04 -4.59 24.48
C ILE A 466 -32.44 -4.30 25.01
N ALA A 467 -33.25 -3.55 24.25
CA ALA A 467 -34.61 -3.21 24.61
C ALA A 467 -35.49 -4.46 24.69
N GLY A 468 -36.36 -4.53 25.69
CA GLY A 468 -37.23 -5.68 25.90
C GLY A 468 -38.23 -5.96 24.76
N SER A 469 -38.44 -4.98 23.87
CA SER A 469 -39.28 -5.13 22.67
C SER A 469 -38.58 -5.89 21.52
N VAL A 470 -37.27 -6.10 21.61
CA VAL A 470 -36.48 -6.76 20.56
C VAL A 470 -36.70 -8.26 20.60
N ALA A 471 -37.07 -8.86 19.47
CA ALA A 471 -37.23 -10.31 19.35
C ALA A 471 -35.95 -11.06 19.74
N GLN A 472 -36.07 -12.21 20.41
CA GLN A 472 -34.92 -12.96 20.93
C GLN A 472 -33.93 -13.38 19.84
N SER A 473 -34.41 -13.66 18.63
CA SER A 473 -33.57 -13.98 17.45
C SER A 473 -32.71 -12.80 17.05
N LEU A 474 -33.25 -11.57 17.06
CA LEU A 474 -32.48 -10.35 16.79
C LEU A 474 -31.53 -10.02 17.95
N ALA A 475 -31.95 -10.21 19.20
CA ALA A 475 -31.12 -10.03 20.36
C ALA A 475 -29.86 -10.93 20.35
N ALA A 476 -29.95 -12.11 19.75
CA ALA A 476 -28.82 -13.00 19.55
C ALA A 476 -27.79 -12.39 18.56
N ILE A 477 -28.26 -11.73 17.48
CA ILE A 477 -27.42 -11.04 16.52
C ILE A 477 -26.68 -9.84 17.17
N TRP A 478 -27.39 -9.07 18.00
CA TRP A 478 -26.77 -7.90 18.69
C TRP A 478 -25.69 -8.28 19.71
N ARG A 479 -25.71 -9.52 20.21
CA ARG A 479 -24.70 -10.04 21.15
C ARG A 479 -23.52 -10.72 20.49
N GLN A 480 -23.54 -10.91 19.18
CA GLN A 480 -22.48 -11.58 18.43
C GLN A 480 -21.67 -10.58 17.61
N GLU A 481 -20.35 -10.57 17.76
CA GLU A 481 -19.49 -9.66 17.00
C GLU A 481 -19.46 -9.99 15.51
N THR A 482 -19.34 -11.26 15.17
CA THR A 482 -19.21 -11.69 13.78
C THR A 482 -20.00 -12.95 13.56
N ARG A 483 -20.81 -12.97 12.53
CA ARG A 483 -21.46 -14.18 12.05
C ARG A 483 -20.51 -14.89 11.10
N PHE A 484 -20.46 -16.20 11.18
CA PHE A 484 -19.58 -17.00 10.34
C PHE A 484 -20.38 -17.96 9.48
N THR A 485 -19.95 -18.09 8.24
CA THR A 485 -20.31 -19.18 7.34
C THR A 485 -19.03 -19.92 6.97
N GLY A 486 -19.11 -21.15 6.53
CA GLY A 486 -17.86 -21.87 6.31
C GLY A 486 -17.98 -23.12 5.47
N SER A 487 -16.82 -23.55 4.99
CA SER A 487 -16.62 -24.77 4.25
C SER A 487 -15.67 -25.67 5.01
N ASP A 488 -16.03 -26.92 5.13
CA ASP A 488 -15.24 -28.00 5.77
C ASP A 488 -14.90 -29.08 4.73
N ASP A 489 -13.72 -29.67 4.84
CA ASP A 489 -13.33 -30.78 3.99
C ASP A 489 -13.09 -32.04 4.86
N PRO A 490 -14.05 -33.01 4.85
CA PRO A 490 -13.95 -34.21 5.66
C PRO A 490 -12.79 -35.13 5.26
N TRP A 491 -12.33 -35.08 4.00
CA TRP A 491 -11.16 -35.84 3.54
C TRP A 491 -9.88 -35.30 4.14
N VAL A 492 -9.76 -33.98 4.22
CA VAL A 492 -8.64 -33.35 4.92
C VAL A 492 -8.67 -33.71 6.40
N ALA A 493 -9.85 -33.68 7.03
CA ALA A 493 -10.00 -34.06 8.44
C ALA A 493 -9.56 -35.50 8.70
N ALA A 494 -9.87 -36.43 7.79
CA ALA A 494 -9.50 -37.83 7.92
C ALA A 494 -8.00 -38.09 7.67
N GLY A 495 -7.42 -37.41 6.67
CA GLY A 495 -6.02 -37.61 6.29
C GLY A 495 -5.01 -36.78 7.09
N TYR A 496 -5.45 -35.64 7.65
CA TYR A 496 -4.62 -34.69 8.39
C TYR A 496 -5.31 -34.29 9.71
N PRO A 497 -5.21 -35.08 10.77
CA PRO A 497 -5.93 -34.85 12.02
C PRO A 497 -5.63 -33.50 12.69
N THR A 498 -4.45 -32.92 12.41
CA THR A 498 -3.98 -31.64 12.94
C THR A 498 -4.21 -30.47 11.99
N ALA A 499 -4.92 -30.68 10.88
CA ALA A 499 -5.19 -29.63 9.89
C ALA A 499 -5.94 -28.45 10.52
N PRO A 500 -5.55 -27.20 10.25
CA PRO A 500 -6.10 -26.04 10.95
C PRO A 500 -7.52 -25.72 10.53
N VAL A 501 -8.31 -25.24 11.53
CA VAL A 501 -9.55 -24.51 11.33
C VAL A 501 -9.22 -23.01 11.43
N VAL A 502 -9.54 -22.23 10.39
CA VAL A 502 -9.18 -20.82 10.32
C VAL A 502 -10.42 -19.96 10.17
N SER A 503 -10.57 -18.98 11.05
CA SER A 503 -11.60 -17.95 10.97
C SER A 503 -11.01 -16.66 10.39
N VAL A 504 -11.68 -16.08 9.39
CA VAL A 504 -11.26 -14.87 8.71
C VAL A 504 -12.40 -13.85 8.74
N VAL A 505 -12.13 -12.64 9.22
CA VAL A 505 -13.08 -11.52 9.18
C VAL A 505 -12.78 -10.70 7.92
N GLY A 506 -13.62 -10.83 6.89
CA GLY A 506 -13.36 -10.29 5.54
C GLY A 506 -14.07 -8.99 5.19
N GLY A 507 -14.82 -8.41 6.14
CA GLY A 507 -15.61 -7.20 5.88
C GLY A 507 -16.85 -7.43 5.01
N PHE A 508 -17.23 -8.66 4.68
CA PHE A 508 -18.40 -8.98 3.84
C PHE A 508 -19.70 -8.50 4.48
N ALA A 509 -20.52 -7.81 3.69
CA ALA A 509 -21.85 -7.39 4.12
C ALA A 509 -22.84 -8.55 4.12
N GLU A 510 -22.69 -9.51 3.21
CA GLU A 510 -23.65 -10.58 2.94
C GLU A 510 -23.05 -11.98 3.14
N GLU A 511 -23.86 -12.90 3.66
CA GLU A 511 -23.49 -14.29 3.91
C GLU A 511 -23.07 -15.03 2.64
N ALA A 512 -23.86 -14.88 1.57
CA ALA A 512 -23.62 -15.56 0.30
C ALA A 512 -22.23 -15.21 -0.30
N ALA A 513 -21.82 -13.94 -0.22
CA ALA A 513 -20.53 -13.49 -0.69
C ALA A 513 -19.38 -14.05 0.18
N ALA A 514 -19.56 -14.09 1.49
CA ALA A 514 -18.61 -14.70 2.41
C ALA A 514 -18.47 -16.21 2.16
N GLN A 515 -19.59 -16.91 1.92
CA GLN A 515 -19.57 -18.35 1.61
C GLN A 515 -18.82 -18.64 0.31
N LEU A 516 -19.07 -17.88 -0.75
CA LEU A 516 -18.36 -18.01 -2.03
C LEU A 516 -16.84 -17.84 -1.87
N GLU A 517 -16.42 -16.85 -1.07
CA GLU A 517 -15.01 -16.65 -0.77
C GLU A 517 -14.44 -17.77 0.10
N GLY A 518 -15.19 -18.26 1.09
CA GLY A 518 -14.82 -19.42 1.90
C GLY A 518 -14.59 -20.66 1.04
N ASP A 519 -15.50 -20.93 0.11
CA ASP A 519 -15.38 -22.03 -0.85
C ASP A 519 -14.17 -21.88 -1.78
N ARG A 520 -13.88 -20.66 -2.24
CA ARG A 520 -12.68 -20.36 -3.03
C ARG A 520 -11.41 -20.67 -2.24
N GLN A 521 -11.33 -20.18 -1.00
CA GLN A 521 -10.17 -20.43 -0.14
C GLN A 521 -10.02 -21.92 0.19
N MET A 522 -11.10 -22.63 0.41
CA MET A 522 -11.07 -24.07 0.64
C MET A 522 -10.57 -24.83 -0.61
N ARG A 523 -11.09 -24.53 -1.80
CA ARG A 523 -10.57 -25.13 -3.05
C ARG A 523 -9.06 -24.91 -3.21
N LEU A 524 -8.56 -23.73 -2.85
CA LEU A 524 -7.15 -23.37 -2.92
C LEU A 524 -6.29 -24.12 -1.89
N LEU A 525 -6.77 -24.24 -0.65
CA LEU A 525 -5.97 -24.65 0.51
C LEU A 525 -6.26 -26.07 1.03
N ARG A 526 -7.21 -26.80 0.45
CA ARG A 526 -7.49 -28.18 0.81
C ARG A 526 -6.41 -29.18 0.33
N THR A 527 -5.53 -28.75 -0.56
CA THR A 527 -4.39 -29.52 -1.02
C THR A 527 -3.12 -29.08 -0.30
N ARG A 528 -2.22 -30.03 -0.12
CA ARG A 528 -0.87 -29.75 0.36
C ARG A 528 -0.18 -28.76 -0.56
N ARG A 529 0.43 -27.74 0.01
CA ARG A 529 1.21 -26.74 -0.73
C ARG A 529 2.66 -26.76 -0.27
N GLU A 530 3.54 -26.42 -1.18
CA GLU A 530 4.99 -26.42 -0.98
C GLU A 530 5.56 -25.06 -1.31
N VAL A 531 6.64 -24.69 -0.63
CA VAL A 531 7.38 -23.45 -0.85
C VAL A 531 8.76 -23.81 -1.38
N PHE A 532 9.15 -23.17 -2.47
CA PHE A 532 10.43 -23.38 -3.12
C PHE A 532 11.20 -22.07 -3.17
N GLU A 533 12.53 -22.16 -2.98
CA GLU A 533 13.46 -21.08 -3.27
C GLU A 533 14.33 -21.50 -4.45
N ILE A 534 14.31 -20.71 -5.52
CA ILE A 534 14.94 -21.06 -6.79
C ILE A 534 15.79 -19.90 -7.27
N ALA A 535 17.11 -20.11 -7.40
CA ALA A 535 18.01 -19.17 -8.04
C ALA A 535 17.85 -19.22 -9.56
N VAL A 536 17.66 -18.08 -10.20
CA VAL A 536 17.31 -17.99 -11.62
C VAL A 536 18.21 -17.03 -12.39
N VAL A 537 18.25 -17.21 -13.71
CA VAL A 537 18.86 -16.26 -14.64
C VAL A 537 17.74 -15.41 -15.24
N MET A 538 17.59 -14.21 -14.74
CA MET A 538 16.57 -13.28 -15.21
C MET A 538 16.96 -11.84 -14.90
N ASP A 539 16.23 -10.89 -15.48
CA ASP A 539 16.35 -9.48 -15.07
C ASP A 539 16.07 -9.34 -13.57
N PRO A 540 17.03 -8.84 -12.78
CA PRO A 540 16.84 -8.67 -11.34
C PRO A 540 15.71 -7.71 -10.98
N PHE A 541 15.32 -6.80 -11.88
CA PHE A 541 14.26 -5.82 -11.67
C PHE A 541 12.93 -6.21 -12.33
N ALA A 542 12.82 -7.44 -12.84
CA ALA A 542 11.58 -7.91 -13.43
C ALA A 542 10.43 -7.97 -12.40
N ASP A 543 9.24 -7.54 -12.82
CA ASP A 543 8.04 -7.54 -11.99
C ASP A 543 7.39 -8.93 -11.97
N VAL A 544 7.86 -9.79 -11.09
CA VAL A 544 7.44 -11.19 -10.98
C VAL A 544 6.60 -11.48 -9.73
N VAL A 545 6.67 -10.62 -8.72
CA VAL A 545 5.98 -10.82 -7.45
C VAL A 545 4.46 -10.67 -7.63
N GLY A 546 3.71 -11.65 -7.15
CA GLY A 546 2.26 -11.73 -7.36
C GLY A 546 1.85 -12.36 -8.69
N ARG A 547 2.81 -12.90 -9.47
CA ARG A 547 2.57 -13.57 -10.75
C ARG A 547 2.75 -15.09 -10.63
N VAL A 548 2.25 -15.81 -11.61
CA VAL A 548 2.47 -17.25 -11.72
C VAL A 548 3.61 -17.52 -12.68
N ILE A 549 4.48 -18.44 -12.32
CA ILE A 549 5.65 -18.87 -13.08
C ILE A 549 5.53 -20.38 -13.29
N ASN A 550 5.80 -20.85 -14.50
CA ASN A 550 5.86 -22.27 -14.80
C ASN A 550 7.29 -22.79 -14.60
N VAL A 551 7.43 -23.92 -13.92
CA VAL A 551 8.71 -24.61 -13.74
C VAL A 551 8.65 -25.96 -14.46
N THR A 552 9.58 -26.20 -15.39
CA THR A 552 9.66 -27.43 -16.19
C THR A 552 10.91 -28.23 -15.87
N ASN A 553 10.84 -29.53 -16.09
CA ASN A 553 11.96 -30.49 -15.99
C ASN A 553 12.65 -30.61 -14.63
N ALA A 554 12.06 -30.06 -13.56
CA ALA A 554 12.63 -30.11 -12.23
C ALA A 554 12.32 -31.43 -11.50
N ASN A 555 12.79 -32.56 -12.06
CA ASN A 555 12.49 -33.91 -11.57
C ASN A 555 12.85 -34.13 -10.10
N ARG A 556 13.92 -33.51 -9.60
CA ARG A 556 14.37 -33.63 -8.20
C ARG A 556 13.43 -32.91 -7.22
N LEU A 557 12.57 -32.01 -7.71
CA LEU A 557 11.54 -31.37 -6.92
C LEU A 557 10.20 -32.09 -6.94
N GLY A 558 10.14 -33.29 -7.55
CA GLY A 558 8.87 -33.98 -7.82
C GLY A 558 8.03 -33.31 -8.92
N LEU A 559 8.62 -32.38 -9.69
CA LEU A 559 7.99 -31.67 -10.79
C LEU A 559 8.29 -32.38 -12.11
N VAL A 560 7.70 -33.55 -12.30
CA VAL A 560 8.06 -34.51 -13.38
C VAL A 560 7.85 -33.97 -14.80
N ALA A 561 6.95 -33.00 -14.98
CA ALA A 561 6.69 -32.41 -16.29
C ALA A 561 6.80 -30.89 -16.23
N SER A 562 5.72 -30.24 -15.79
CA SER A 562 5.68 -28.80 -15.57
C SER A 562 4.69 -28.49 -14.46
N ARG A 563 4.99 -27.48 -13.67
CA ARG A 563 4.11 -27.01 -12.59
C ARG A 563 4.09 -25.50 -12.55
N ASN A 564 2.89 -24.94 -12.51
CA ASN A 564 2.68 -23.53 -12.26
C ASN A 564 2.79 -23.24 -10.77
N LEU A 565 3.57 -22.25 -10.40
CA LEU A 565 3.82 -21.82 -9.03
C LEU A 565 3.57 -20.32 -8.90
N PHE A 566 2.99 -19.88 -7.79
CA PHE A 566 2.78 -18.48 -7.49
C PHE A 566 4.06 -17.88 -6.89
N CYS A 567 4.58 -16.81 -7.51
CA CYS A 567 5.74 -16.09 -7.01
C CYS A 567 5.30 -15.11 -5.92
N PHE A 568 5.55 -15.47 -4.67
CA PHE A 568 5.22 -14.61 -3.53
C PHE A 568 6.40 -13.77 -3.05
N GLY A 569 7.60 -13.98 -3.58
CA GLY A 569 8.74 -13.18 -3.21
C GLY A 569 9.91 -13.28 -4.18
N VAL A 570 10.77 -12.27 -4.10
CA VAL A 570 12.03 -12.20 -4.81
C VAL A 570 13.10 -11.60 -3.91
N ALA A 571 14.27 -12.20 -3.89
CA ALA A 571 15.45 -11.66 -3.22
C ALA A 571 16.57 -11.46 -4.24
N VAL A 572 17.13 -10.26 -4.28
CA VAL A 572 18.25 -9.91 -5.16
C VAL A 572 19.39 -9.37 -4.31
N ASN A 573 20.54 -10.00 -4.43
CA ASN A 573 21.78 -9.53 -3.82
C ASN A 573 22.69 -8.96 -4.91
N ALA A 574 23.38 -7.89 -4.61
CA ALA A 574 24.20 -7.13 -5.58
C ALA A 574 25.21 -7.98 -6.39
N ASN A 575 25.68 -9.08 -5.81
CA ASN A 575 26.66 -9.98 -6.42
C ASN A 575 26.14 -11.40 -6.62
N ALA A 576 24.83 -11.62 -6.50
CA ALA A 576 24.23 -12.93 -6.61
C ALA A 576 23.04 -12.90 -7.57
N LYS A 577 22.62 -14.07 -7.98
CA LYS A 577 21.45 -14.25 -8.85
C LYS A 577 20.16 -13.96 -8.10
N PRO A 578 19.10 -13.47 -8.78
CA PRO A 578 17.78 -13.42 -8.20
C PRO A 578 17.34 -14.79 -7.67
N ILE A 579 16.79 -14.79 -6.47
CA ILE A 579 16.16 -15.95 -5.86
C ILE A 579 14.65 -15.71 -5.85
N LEU A 580 13.92 -16.57 -6.54
CA LEU A 580 12.46 -16.55 -6.53
C LEU A 580 11.95 -17.41 -5.38
N LYS A 581 10.96 -16.90 -4.66
CA LYS A 581 10.20 -17.63 -3.66
C LYS A 581 8.85 -17.99 -4.25
N LEU A 582 8.65 -19.27 -4.48
CA LEU A 582 7.52 -19.83 -5.22
C LEU A 582 6.66 -20.70 -4.31
N TRP A 583 5.35 -20.65 -4.49
CA TRP A 583 4.36 -21.40 -3.74
C TRP A 583 3.38 -22.10 -4.69
N GLY A 584 3.04 -23.38 -4.37
CA GLY A 584 2.07 -24.11 -5.17
C GLY A 584 1.88 -25.57 -4.84
#